data_b50b89d26d5ca6b8c2a66b70eb2db87d
#
_entry.id   b50b89d26d5ca6b8c2a66b70eb2db87d
#
_cell.length_a   1.000
_cell.length_b   1.000
_cell.length_c   1.000
_cell.angle_alpha   90.00
_cell.angle_beta   90.00
_cell.angle_gamma   90.00
#
_symmetry.space_group_name_H-M   'P 1'
#
loop_
_entity.id
_entity.type
_entity.pdbx_description
1 polymer ?
#
loop_
_entity_poly.entity_id
_entity_poly.type
_entity_poly.pdbx_seq_one_letter_code
_entity_poly.pdbx_strand_id
1 'polypeptide(L)'
;MALPSAPTIFFENIAGKILVQPAGYLCSCWSANPRTLADGQALLLHLSQGLRHYGWGKVLSNQVEMPPFSTEEQAWITQEWLPHAVREAGYHAGAIVLAVNLYTRLATAFVTTNVQGLPIRYRSFDNKAEATAWLLLQK
;
A
#
# COMPACT_ATOMS: atom_id res chain seq x y z
N MET A 1 24.14 15.74 -4.43
CA MET A 1 22.84 16.40 -4.18
C MET A 1 22.15 15.72 -3.00
N ALA A 2 21.71 16.51 -2.05
CA ALA A 2 20.98 15.97 -0.91
C ALA A 2 19.59 15.48 -1.33
N LEU A 3 19.15 14.35 -0.78
CA LEU A 3 17.78 13.89 -0.98
C LEU A 3 16.81 14.83 -0.30
N PRO A 4 15.58 15.00 -0.84
CA PRO A 4 14.57 15.80 -0.17
C PRO A 4 14.33 15.26 1.24
N SER A 5 14.23 16.15 2.22
CA SER A 5 13.94 15.76 3.61
C SER A 5 12.45 15.53 3.84
N ALA A 6 11.60 16.00 2.93
CA ALA A 6 10.14 15.91 3.02
C ALA A 6 9.60 14.94 1.98
N PRO A 7 8.49 14.23 2.29
CA PRO A 7 7.81 13.40 1.30
C PRO A 7 7.31 14.23 0.12
N THR A 8 7.32 13.62 -1.06
CA THR A 8 6.76 14.22 -2.27
C THR A 8 5.61 13.36 -2.80
N ILE A 9 4.65 14.00 -3.48
CA ILE A 9 3.51 13.28 -4.06
C ILE A 9 3.94 12.69 -5.40
N PHE A 10 3.83 11.36 -5.53
CA PHE A 10 4.06 10.66 -6.78
C PHE A 10 2.81 10.60 -7.64
N PHE A 11 1.65 10.40 -7.01
CA PHE A 11 0.35 10.32 -7.67
C PHE A 11 -0.75 10.64 -6.67
N GLU A 12 -1.87 11.20 -7.15
CA GLU A 12 -3.03 11.49 -6.31
C GLU A 12 -4.30 11.41 -7.13
N ASN A 13 -5.34 10.80 -6.55
CA ASN A 13 -6.70 10.82 -7.07
C ASN A 13 -7.69 10.79 -5.90
N ILE A 14 -8.98 10.58 -6.18
CA ILE A 14 -10.00 10.57 -5.12
C ILE A 14 -9.82 9.42 -4.14
N ALA A 15 -9.23 8.31 -4.55
CA ALA A 15 -8.99 7.15 -3.68
C ALA A 15 -7.90 7.41 -2.64
N GLY A 16 -6.94 8.28 -2.95
CA GLY A 16 -5.84 8.59 -2.05
C GLY A 16 -4.64 9.17 -2.79
N LYS A 17 -3.49 9.11 -2.14
CA LYS A 17 -2.25 9.62 -2.72
C LYS A 17 -1.08 8.68 -2.40
N ILE A 18 -0.10 8.71 -3.26
CA ILE A 18 1.15 7.98 -3.08
C ILE A 18 2.23 9.00 -2.78
N LEU A 19 2.85 8.84 -1.61
CA LEU A 19 3.96 9.69 -1.18
C LEU A 19 5.28 8.94 -1.32
N VAL A 20 6.28 9.62 -1.83
CA VAL A 20 7.66 9.11 -1.85
C VAL A 20 8.31 9.53 -0.55
N GLN A 21 8.70 8.57 0.26
CA GLN A 21 9.36 8.84 1.54
C GLN A 21 10.87 8.72 1.36
N PRO A 22 11.63 9.79 1.63
CA PRO A 22 13.08 9.79 1.40
C PRO A 22 13.85 8.71 2.16
N ALA A 23 13.26 8.19 3.24
CA ALA A 23 13.86 7.10 4.01
C ALA A 23 13.91 5.77 3.25
N GLY A 24 13.21 5.63 2.12
CA GLY A 24 13.32 4.45 1.27
C GLY A 24 12.05 3.59 1.21
N TYR A 25 10.87 4.19 1.21
CA TYR A 25 9.61 3.48 1.03
C TYR A 25 8.55 4.39 0.42
N LEU A 26 7.49 3.80 -0.11
CA LEU A 26 6.33 4.53 -0.60
C LEU A 26 5.21 4.43 0.43
N CYS A 27 4.41 5.50 0.55
CA CYS A 27 3.23 5.51 1.40
C CYS A 27 1.99 5.62 0.51
N SER A 28 1.08 4.66 0.61
CA SER A 28 -0.24 4.78 0.03
C SER A 28 -1.19 5.28 1.12
N CYS A 29 -1.56 6.56 1.02
CA CYS A 29 -2.44 7.20 1.98
C CYS A 29 -3.86 7.18 1.42
N TRP A 30 -4.66 6.22 1.86
CA TRP A 30 -6.03 6.06 1.39
C TRP A 30 -6.94 7.12 1.98
N SER A 31 -7.79 7.71 1.14
CA SER A 31 -8.72 8.77 1.57
C SER A 31 -10.00 8.18 2.17
N ALA A 32 -10.75 9.02 2.86
CA ALA A 32 -12.08 8.68 3.39
C ALA A 32 -13.17 8.77 2.31
N ASN A 33 -12.85 9.26 1.13
CA ASN A 33 -13.84 9.48 0.07
C ASN A 33 -14.35 8.17 -0.51
N PRO A 34 -15.64 8.09 -0.88
CA PRO A 34 -16.12 6.99 -1.72
C PRO A 34 -15.33 6.96 -3.01
N ARG A 35 -15.06 5.75 -3.49
CA ARG A 35 -14.29 5.56 -4.73
C ARG A 35 -14.92 4.50 -5.60
N THR A 36 -14.70 4.60 -6.90
CA THR A 36 -15.06 3.53 -7.84
C THR A 36 -13.96 2.48 -7.87
N LEU A 37 -14.27 1.33 -8.46
CA LEU A 37 -13.26 0.30 -8.71
C LEU A 37 -12.08 0.88 -9.52
N ALA A 38 -12.40 1.66 -10.55
CA ALA A 38 -11.37 2.27 -11.40
C ALA A 38 -10.46 3.23 -10.63
N ASP A 39 -10.99 3.97 -9.67
CA ASP A 39 -10.20 4.88 -8.84
C ASP A 39 -9.19 4.11 -8.00
N GLY A 40 -9.62 3.04 -7.34
CA GLY A 40 -8.75 2.19 -6.53
C GLY A 40 -7.69 1.49 -7.38
N GLN A 41 -8.10 0.99 -8.55
CA GLN A 41 -7.18 0.37 -9.50
C GLN A 41 -6.10 1.35 -9.97
N ALA A 42 -6.49 2.59 -10.29
CA ALA A 42 -5.54 3.61 -10.73
C ALA A 42 -4.50 3.92 -9.64
N LEU A 43 -4.94 4.02 -8.39
CA LEU A 43 -4.01 4.27 -7.28
C LEU A 43 -2.99 3.13 -7.15
N LEU A 44 -3.45 1.89 -7.19
CA LEU A 44 -2.58 0.72 -7.05
C LEU A 44 -1.67 0.51 -8.26
N LEU A 45 -2.15 0.79 -9.47
CA LEU A 45 -1.30 0.71 -10.67
C LEU A 45 -0.17 1.75 -10.63
N HIS A 46 -0.47 2.96 -10.16
CA HIS A 46 0.58 3.98 -9.97
C HIS A 46 1.52 3.60 -8.83
N LEU A 47 1.02 2.93 -7.79
CA LEU A 47 1.87 2.41 -6.73
C LEU A 47 2.89 1.40 -7.30
N SER A 48 2.45 0.50 -8.18
CA SER A 48 3.36 -0.43 -8.87
C SER A 48 4.43 0.29 -9.68
N GLN A 49 4.04 1.36 -10.38
CA GLN A 49 4.99 2.17 -11.15
C GLN A 49 6.04 2.80 -10.23
N GLY A 50 5.60 3.33 -9.08
CA GLY A 50 6.51 3.90 -8.09
C GLY A 50 7.46 2.87 -7.49
N LEU A 51 6.95 1.69 -7.16
CA LEU A 51 7.77 0.59 -6.67
C LEU A 51 8.87 0.22 -7.67
N ARG A 52 8.51 0.15 -8.94
CA ARG A 52 9.44 -0.17 -10.01
C ARG A 52 10.47 0.95 -10.20
N HIS A 53 10.02 2.20 -10.16
CA HIS A 53 10.87 3.37 -10.37
C HIS A 53 11.93 3.52 -9.29
N TYR A 54 11.55 3.39 -8.01
CA TYR A 54 12.46 3.58 -6.89
C TYR A 54 13.19 2.31 -6.48
N GLY A 55 12.64 1.14 -6.75
CA GLY A 55 13.30 -0.14 -6.49
C GLY A 55 13.39 -0.53 -5.02
N TRP A 56 12.65 0.12 -4.13
CA TRP A 56 12.74 -0.17 -2.68
C TRP A 56 11.91 -1.37 -2.25
N GLY A 57 10.83 -1.68 -2.95
CA GLY A 57 9.97 -2.82 -2.65
C GLY A 57 9.18 -2.73 -1.36
N LYS A 58 9.06 -1.55 -0.76
CA LYS A 58 8.46 -1.33 0.56
C LYS A 58 7.32 -0.33 0.48
N VAL A 59 6.18 -0.67 1.09
CA VAL A 59 5.01 0.21 1.13
C VAL A 59 4.46 0.28 2.53
N LEU A 60 4.18 1.50 2.99
CA LEU A 60 3.34 1.75 4.16
C LEU A 60 1.96 2.11 3.65
N SER A 61 0.97 1.27 3.95
CA SER A 61 -0.42 1.53 3.58
C SER A 61 -1.15 2.16 4.77
N ASN A 62 -1.41 3.45 4.66
CA ASN A 62 -2.15 4.17 5.70
C ASN A 62 -3.64 4.04 5.40
N GLN A 63 -4.32 3.19 6.16
CA GLN A 63 -5.73 2.86 5.97
C GLN A 63 -6.65 3.41 7.06
N VAL A 64 -6.15 4.34 7.87
CA VAL A 64 -6.88 4.84 9.06
C VAL A 64 -8.30 5.29 8.71
N GLU A 65 -8.47 6.04 7.62
CA GLU A 65 -9.77 6.57 7.20
C GLU A 65 -10.37 5.84 6.00
N MET A 66 -9.73 4.80 5.52
CA MET A 66 -10.12 4.12 4.27
C MET A 66 -11.46 3.40 4.39
N PRO A 67 -12.41 3.63 3.46
CA PRO A 67 -13.58 2.76 3.33
C PRO A 67 -13.15 1.34 2.94
N PRO A 68 -13.93 0.30 3.29
CA PRO A 68 -13.55 -1.09 2.99
C PRO A 68 -13.30 -1.31 1.51
N PHE A 69 -12.34 -2.18 1.19
CA PHE A 69 -12.23 -2.71 -0.17
C PHE A 69 -13.54 -3.44 -0.52
N SER A 70 -14.07 -3.16 -1.70
CA SER A 70 -15.21 -3.90 -2.24
C SER A 70 -14.78 -5.34 -2.54
N THR A 71 -15.76 -6.22 -2.72
CA THR A 71 -15.49 -7.61 -3.13
C THR A 71 -14.73 -7.65 -4.46
N GLU A 72 -15.08 -6.78 -5.39
CA GLU A 72 -14.40 -6.68 -6.68
C GLU A 72 -12.96 -6.21 -6.53
N GLU A 73 -12.72 -5.21 -5.67
CA GLU A 73 -11.37 -4.75 -5.38
C GLU A 73 -10.52 -5.86 -4.75
N GLN A 74 -11.08 -6.58 -3.78
CA GLN A 74 -10.37 -7.68 -3.13
C GLN A 74 -9.97 -8.76 -4.14
N ALA A 75 -10.87 -9.15 -5.03
CA ALA A 75 -10.59 -10.14 -6.06
C ALA A 75 -9.50 -9.66 -7.03
N TRP A 76 -9.59 -8.43 -7.49
CA TRP A 76 -8.61 -7.86 -8.41
C TRP A 76 -7.24 -7.74 -7.75
N ILE A 77 -7.19 -7.28 -6.50
CA ILE A 77 -5.92 -7.14 -5.77
C ILE A 77 -5.25 -8.50 -5.60
N THR A 78 -5.99 -9.51 -5.13
CA THR A 78 -5.40 -10.82 -4.85
C THR A 78 -5.05 -11.60 -6.10
N GLN A 79 -5.83 -11.47 -7.16
CA GLN A 79 -5.66 -12.28 -8.37
C GLN A 79 -4.77 -11.61 -9.43
N GLU A 80 -4.78 -10.27 -9.49
CA GLU A 80 -4.10 -9.54 -10.55
C GLU A 80 -2.98 -8.63 -10.03
N TRP A 81 -3.34 -7.64 -9.20
CA TRP A 81 -2.40 -6.59 -8.83
C TRP A 81 -1.24 -7.10 -7.99
N LEU A 82 -1.53 -7.81 -6.91
CA LEU A 82 -0.52 -8.21 -5.94
C LEU A 82 0.52 -9.16 -6.54
N PRO A 83 0.12 -10.23 -7.27
CA PRO A 83 1.11 -11.08 -7.95
C PRO A 83 1.99 -10.29 -8.91
N HIS A 84 1.41 -9.37 -9.67
CA HIS A 84 2.16 -8.53 -10.60
C HIS A 84 3.13 -7.61 -9.87
N ALA A 85 2.67 -6.93 -8.82
CA ALA A 85 3.51 -6.01 -8.04
C ALA A 85 4.70 -6.73 -7.41
N VAL A 86 4.49 -7.94 -6.89
CA VAL A 86 5.56 -8.74 -6.30
C VAL A 86 6.57 -9.18 -7.36
N ARG A 87 6.08 -9.74 -8.46
CA ARG A 87 6.96 -10.34 -9.49
C ARG A 87 7.63 -9.31 -10.38
N GLU A 88 6.90 -8.25 -10.75
CA GLU A 88 7.37 -7.27 -11.74
C GLU A 88 7.88 -5.98 -11.13
N ALA A 89 7.41 -5.59 -9.96
CA ALA A 89 7.79 -4.33 -9.32
C ALA A 89 8.64 -4.51 -8.05
N GLY A 90 8.92 -5.74 -7.66
CA GLY A 90 9.79 -6.04 -6.53
C GLY A 90 9.17 -5.78 -5.16
N TYR A 91 7.85 -5.72 -5.07
CA TYR A 91 7.14 -5.50 -3.81
C TYR A 91 7.36 -6.68 -2.86
N HIS A 92 7.98 -6.45 -1.68
CA HIS A 92 8.31 -7.55 -0.76
C HIS A 92 7.97 -7.28 0.71
N ALA A 93 7.63 -6.06 1.08
CA ALA A 93 7.27 -5.74 2.47
C ALA A 93 6.17 -4.67 2.50
N GLY A 94 5.09 -4.97 3.19
CA GLY A 94 3.97 -4.06 3.38
C GLY A 94 3.63 -3.89 4.85
N ALA A 95 3.66 -2.64 5.33
CA ALA A 95 3.20 -2.28 6.66
C ALA A 95 1.83 -1.63 6.55
N ILE A 96 0.88 -2.08 7.32
CA ILE A 96 -0.50 -1.58 7.31
C ILE A 96 -0.76 -0.80 8.59
N VAL A 97 -1.12 0.47 8.47
CA VAL A 97 -1.66 1.22 9.60
C VAL A 97 -3.16 1.00 9.60
N LEU A 98 -3.66 0.35 10.64
CA LEU A 98 -5.01 -0.18 10.69
C LEU A 98 -6.09 0.89 10.62
N ALA A 99 -7.16 0.58 9.90
CA ALA A 99 -8.34 1.42 9.81
C ALA A 99 -9.09 1.47 11.13
N VAL A 100 -9.79 2.58 11.37
CA VAL A 100 -10.75 2.69 12.47
C VAL A 100 -11.96 1.79 12.21
N ASN A 101 -12.38 1.68 10.93
CA ASN A 101 -13.54 0.89 10.51
C ASN A 101 -13.22 -0.60 10.54
N LEU A 102 -14.01 -1.38 11.30
CA LEU A 102 -13.83 -2.82 11.42
C LEU A 102 -13.96 -3.55 10.09
N TYR A 103 -14.91 -3.13 9.25
CA TYR A 103 -15.10 -3.78 7.93
C TYR A 103 -13.90 -3.57 7.03
N THR A 104 -13.26 -2.40 7.12
CA THR A 104 -12.02 -2.14 6.39
C THR A 104 -10.92 -3.08 6.86
N ARG A 105 -10.80 -3.28 8.17
CA ARG A 105 -9.79 -4.21 8.73
C ARG A 105 -10.01 -5.63 8.23
N LEU A 106 -11.26 -6.09 8.20
CA LEU A 106 -11.59 -7.45 7.75
C LEU A 106 -11.28 -7.63 6.27
N ALA A 107 -11.64 -6.66 5.43
CA ALA A 107 -11.38 -6.72 3.99
C ALA A 107 -9.86 -6.72 3.71
N THR A 108 -9.11 -5.89 4.42
CA THR A 108 -7.66 -5.85 4.28
C THR A 108 -7.01 -7.15 4.75
N ALA A 109 -7.49 -7.73 5.86
CA ALA A 109 -7.00 -9.01 6.35
C ALA A 109 -7.22 -10.12 5.34
N PHE A 110 -8.36 -10.13 4.65
CA PHE A 110 -8.63 -11.07 3.58
C PHE A 110 -7.56 -10.97 2.48
N VAL A 111 -7.24 -9.75 2.05
CA VAL A 111 -6.22 -9.53 1.01
C VAL A 111 -4.85 -10.02 1.49
N THR A 112 -4.43 -9.61 2.68
CA THR A 112 -3.07 -9.89 3.16
C THR A 112 -2.85 -11.35 3.57
N THR A 113 -3.91 -12.08 3.89
CA THR A 113 -3.81 -13.52 4.20
C THR A 113 -3.92 -14.40 2.97
N ASN A 114 -4.33 -13.85 1.82
CA ASN A 114 -4.45 -14.59 0.56
C ASN A 114 -3.26 -14.34 -0.38
N VAL A 115 -2.05 -14.32 0.19
CA VAL A 115 -0.80 -14.07 -0.57
C VAL A 115 0.03 -15.34 -0.74
N GLN A 116 -0.61 -16.50 -0.75
CA GLN A 116 0.07 -17.80 -0.79
C GLN A 116 1.00 -17.92 -1.99
N GLY A 117 2.22 -18.38 -1.72
CA GLY A 117 3.22 -18.59 -2.74
C GLY A 117 3.95 -17.34 -3.20
N LEU A 118 3.61 -16.16 -2.65
CA LEU A 118 4.28 -14.92 -2.99
C LEU A 118 5.31 -14.55 -1.91
N PRO A 119 6.54 -14.14 -2.30
CA PRO A 119 7.58 -13.76 -1.35
C PRO A 119 7.36 -12.34 -0.83
N ILE A 120 6.25 -12.11 -0.14
CA ILE A 120 5.92 -10.82 0.45
C ILE A 120 5.55 -11.01 1.92
N ARG A 121 5.96 -10.05 2.76
CA ARG A 121 5.61 -10.01 4.17
C ARG A 121 4.72 -8.81 4.46
N TYR A 122 3.62 -9.06 5.16
CA TYR A 122 2.73 -8.02 5.66
C TYR A 122 2.70 -8.01 7.17
N ARG A 123 2.62 -6.83 7.76
CA ARG A 123 2.37 -6.67 9.17
C ARG A 123 1.49 -5.46 9.41
N SER A 124 0.55 -5.57 10.36
CA SER A 124 -0.37 -4.51 10.72
C SER A 124 0.02 -3.86 12.03
N PHE A 125 -0.24 -2.55 12.13
CA PHE A 125 0.14 -1.72 13.27
C PHE A 125 -0.98 -0.77 13.63
N ASP A 126 -1.02 -0.37 14.91
CA ASP A 126 -1.98 0.62 15.39
C ASP A 126 -1.53 2.05 15.14
N ASN A 127 -0.25 2.27 14.91
CA ASN A 127 0.27 3.61 14.66
C ASN A 127 1.36 3.63 13.60
N LYS A 128 1.55 4.81 13.02
CA LYS A 128 2.47 5.01 11.91
C LYS A 128 3.93 4.86 12.32
N ALA A 129 4.31 5.28 13.52
CA ALA A 129 5.69 5.23 13.98
C ALA A 129 6.22 3.79 14.05
N GLU A 130 5.42 2.88 14.62
CA GLU A 130 5.79 1.46 14.69
C GLU A 130 5.83 0.81 13.31
N ALA A 131 4.86 1.16 12.45
CA ALA A 131 4.80 0.66 11.08
C ALA A 131 6.06 1.05 10.30
N THR A 132 6.44 2.32 10.39
CA THR A 132 7.63 2.85 9.73
C THR A 132 8.91 2.15 10.24
N ALA A 133 9.03 2.01 11.56
CA ALA A 133 10.21 1.36 12.16
C ALA A 133 10.36 -0.07 11.66
N TRP A 134 9.28 -0.84 11.65
CA TRP A 134 9.32 -2.22 11.15
C TRP A 134 9.68 -2.27 9.67
N LEU A 135 9.05 -1.39 8.86
CA LEU A 135 9.24 -1.39 7.41
C LEU A 135 10.70 -1.10 7.04
N LEU A 136 11.33 -0.16 7.72
CA LEU A 136 12.72 0.21 7.44
C LEU A 136 13.72 -0.90 7.79
N LEU A 137 13.34 -1.84 8.67
CA LEU A 137 14.18 -2.99 9.01
C LEU A 137 14.09 -4.12 7.99
N GLN A 138 13.13 -4.08 7.08
CA GLN A 138 12.96 -5.14 6.08
C GLN A 138 14.01 -5.01 4.97
N LYS A 139 14.45 -6.17 4.47
CA LYS A 139 15.48 -6.24 3.42
C LYS A 139 14.91 -6.79 2.13
#